data_01465b2f09f2665c682dc1920804adfc
#
_entry.id   01465b2f09f2665c682dc1920804adfc
#
_cell.length_a   1.000
_cell.length_b   1.000
_cell.length_c   1.000
_cell.angle_alpha   90.00
_cell.angle_beta   90.00
_cell.angle_gamma   90.00
#
_symmetry.space_group_name_H-M   'P 1'
#
loop_
_entity.id
_entity.type
_entity.pdbx_description
1 polymer ?
#
loop_
_entity_poly.entity_id
_entity_poly.type
_entity_poly.pdbx_seq_one_letter_code
_entity_poly.pdbx_strand_id
1 'polypeptide(L)'
;MTRHRLTWWTVAALALATAFLLGWRATSGVVWPENVDLYRDMASARTMQSGLWLADPYYRGERIWYNPLVPAIGAVLGATTGVSLPHVFTQGGAVLGLIGPLGFFVLARRLFGGRRATLSLLAFLFLTCGDWPNWAAASYTPWLMPMGFAQGLFYLALARLVSAPDRGRGPRDAAIAGAWLGLVFLAHTAPAILFGAIAVGWMGGGGESRRGRWPAIALLLATAFVVSLPLSGTILFHYHLRTLNPLPTGWTSELLARENLLPQVLGLLRPADLVSLLGLGATALRRRPPGRAHVTRWWLASSVLLFAVGAASPWLDVAGLALPQVLLAHHFLFYVHGVRALCFGHGAFLLALLLARAAGRMGLRRPSRRAFVALAATVLLCLVQAPVYLGREDFHYQRTRSLAWSAQPDRTATWEWIDRHARPTDVYYAAPEDAMRIVAPAGAKVVLTDQYFSNPYVDYGERARAHEAIGSALDRCDRLALASLLGRYGVTHLLLGHGAADRRARCASEGARRRFASGRYRVYSLD
;
A
#
# COMPACT_ATOMS: atom_id res chain seq x y z
N MET A 1 -27.61 26.45 1.80
CA MET A 1 -26.23 26.48 1.27
C MET A 1 -26.12 27.64 0.27
N THR A 2 -25.13 28.52 0.42
CA THR A 2 -24.93 29.62 -0.55
C THR A 2 -24.47 29.06 -1.91
N ARG A 3 -24.90 29.63 -3.06
CA ARG A 3 -24.48 29.22 -4.43
C ARG A 3 -22.98 28.96 -4.57
N HIS A 4 -22.13 29.75 -3.91
CA HIS A 4 -20.67 29.55 -3.91
C HIS A 4 -20.16 28.27 -3.23
N ARG A 5 -20.86 27.75 -2.23
CA ARG A 5 -20.47 26.48 -1.59
C ARG A 5 -20.77 25.30 -2.52
N LEU A 6 -21.89 25.34 -3.20
CA LEU A 6 -22.31 24.29 -4.14
C LEU A 6 -21.26 24.12 -5.26
N THR A 7 -20.76 25.24 -5.85
CA THR A 7 -19.75 25.19 -6.93
C THR A 7 -18.48 24.42 -6.54
N TRP A 8 -17.93 24.63 -5.32
CA TRP A 8 -16.70 23.95 -4.89
C TRP A 8 -16.89 22.47 -4.62
N TRP A 9 -18.06 22.08 -4.11
CA TRP A 9 -18.42 20.68 -3.97
C TRP A 9 -18.59 19.99 -5.32
N THR A 10 -19.20 20.68 -6.29
CA THR A 10 -19.35 20.16 -7.65
C THR A 10 -17.98 19.92 -8.31
N VAL A 11 -17.04 20.85 -8.17
CA VAL A 11 -15.67 20.68 -8.71
C VAL A 11 -14.96 19.51 -8.03
N ALA A 12 -15.08 19.37 -6.71
CA ALA A 12 -14.48 18.23 -6.00
C ALA A 12 -15.10 16.90 -6.44
N ALA A 13 -16.42 16.86 -6.59
CA ALA A 13 -17.12 15.65 -7.06
C ALA A 13 -16.74 15.29 -8.50
N LEU A 14 -16.63 16.30 -9.40
CA LEU A 14 -16.18 16.08 -10.78
C LEU A 14 -14.73 15.57 -10.82
N ALA A 15 -13.84 16.11 -9.99
CA ALA A 15 -12.46 15.63 -9.92
C ALA A 15 -12.38 14.16 -9.46
N LEU A 16 -13.15 13.79 -8.44
CA LEU A 16 -13.25 12.39 -7.96
C LEU A 16 -13.87 11.48 -9.02
N ALA A 17 -14.95 11.94 -9.69
CA ALA A 17 -15.58 11.18 -10.77
C ALA A 17 -14.63 10.97 -11.95
N THR A 18 -13.86 12.00 -12.33
CA THR A 18 -12.84 11.90 -13.39
C THR A 18 -11.77 10.86 -13.01
N ALA A 19 -11.22 10.95 -11.79
CA ALA A 19 -10.22 10.00 -11.32
C ALA A 19 -10.78 8.56 -11.30
N PHE A 20 -12.01 8.39 -10.81
CA PHE A 20 -12.71 7.09 -10.81
C PHE A 20 -12.90 6.55 -12.22
N LEU A 21 -13.43 7.35 -13.16
CA LEU A 21 -13.68 6.89 -14.52
C LEU A 21 -12.39 6.51 -15.26
N LEU A 22 -11.31 7.28 -15.08
CA LEU A 22 -10.01 6.94 -15.62
C LEU A 22 -9.45 5.66 -14.99
N GLY A 23 -9.58 5.52 -13.67
CA GLY A 23 -9.19 4.31 -12.95
C GLY A 23 -10.00 3.09 -13.37
N TRP A 24 -11.30 3.22 -13.45
CA TRP A 24 -12.18 2.16 -13.96
C TRP A 24 -11.77 1.72 -15.38
N ARG A 25 -11.51 2.69 -16.27
CA ARG A 25 -11.01 2.38 -17.61
C ARG A 25 -9.67 1.65 -17.58
N ALA A 26 -8.78 2.02 -16.67
CA ALA A 26 -7.47 1.38 -16.54
C ALA A 26 -7.56 -0.09 -16.12
N THR A 27 -8.58 -0.49 -15.36
CA THR A 27 -8.78 -1.86 -14.87
C THR A 27 -9.85 -2.63 -15.63
N SER A 28 -10.70 -1.97 -16.44
CA SER A 28 -11.76 -2.62 -17.20
C SER A 28 -11.21 -3.63 -18.22
N GLY A 29 -11.83 -4.81 -18.28
CA GLY A 29 -11.40 -5.91 -19.14
C GLY A 29 -10.14 -6.65 -18.68
N VAL A 30 -9.57 -6.26 -17.54
CA VAL A 30 -8.46 -7.01 -16.92
C VAL A 30 -9.07 -8.09 -16.02
N VAL A 31 -8.76 -9.34 -16.32
CA VAL A 31 -9.21 -10.50 -15.54
C VAL A 31 -8.22 -10.83 -14.43
N TRP A 32 -6.92 -10.63 -14.70
CA TRP A 32 -5.84 -11.02 -13.79
C TRP A 32 -4.87 -9.86 -13.57
N PRO A 33 -4.56 -9.50 -12.33
CA PRO A 33 -3.59 -8.44 -12.06
C PRO A 33 -2.16 -8.96 -12.21
N GLU A 34 -1.33 -8.29 -12.99
CA GLU A 34 0.11 -8.57 -13.05
C GLU A 34 0.84 -7.68 -12.05
N ASN A 35 0.72 -8.00 -10.77
CA ASN A 35 1.39 -7.30 -9.68
C ASN A 35 1.62 -8.27 -8.51
N VAL A 36 2.86 -8.34 -8.08
CA VAL A 36 3.31 -9.28 -7.04
C VAL A 36 2.67 -9.03 -5.67
N ASP A 37 2.41 -7.76 -5.31
CA ASP A 37 1.69 -7.44 -4.07
C ASP A 37 0.25 -7.97 -4.11
N LEU A 38 -0.41 -7.86 -5.27
CA LEU A 38 -1.78 -8.33 -5.41
C LEU A 38 -1.86 -9.87 -5.37
N TYR A 39 -0.82 -10.58 -5.81
CA TYR A 39 -0.76 -12.04 -5.67
C TYR A 39 -0.70 -12.46 -4.21
N ARG A 40 0.15 -11.81 -3.39
CA ARG A 40 0.20 -12.05 -1.95
C ARG A 40 -1.15 -11.79 -1.30
N ASP A 41 -1.79 -10.69 -1.66
CA ASP A 41 -3.04 -10.26 -1.05
C ASP A 41 -4.21 -11.16 -1.48
N MET A 42 -4.24 -11.63 -2.72
CA MET A 42 -5.17 -12.66 -3.20
C MET A 42 -4.96 -13.99 -2.48
N ALA A 43 -3.70 -14.44 -2.30
CA ALA A 43 -3.37 -15.65 -1.57
C ALA A 43 -3.85 -15.57 -0.10
N SER A 44 -3.64 -14.41 0.54
CA SER A 44 -4.13 -14.14 1.89
C SER A 44 -5.66 -14.16 1.95
N ALA A 45 -6.32 -13.48 1.01
CA ALA A 45 -7.77 -13.43 0.93
C ALA A 45 -8.38 -14.82 0.70
N ARG A 46 -7.78 -15.63 -0.18
CA ARG A 46 -8.24 -17.00 -0.44
C ARG A 46 -8.07 -17.91 0.78
N THR A 47 -6.93 -17.78 1.49
CA THR A 47 -6.69 -18.48 2.75
C THR A 47 -7.75 -18.12 3.79
N MET A 48 -8.14 -16.84 3.89
CA MET A 48 -9.21 -16.38 4.79
C MET A 48 -10.60 -16.90 4.38
N GLN A 49 -10.92 -16.95 3.09
CA GLN A 49 -12.16 -17.56 2.58
C GLN A 49 -12.29 -19.04 2.94
N SER A 50 -11.16 -19.73 3.09
CA SER A 50 -11.12 -21.14 3.54
C SER A 50 -11.26 -21.27 5.07
N GLY A 51 -11.57 -20.20 5.80
CA GLY A 51 -11.70 -20.18 7.26
C GLY A 51 -10.40 -20.03 8.04
N LEU A 52 -9.26 -19.95 7.38
CA LEU A 52 -7.93 -19.90 8.00
C LEU A 52 -7.43 -18.44 8.13
N TRP A 53 -8.13 -17.64 8.94
CA TRP A 53 -7.91 -16.18 9.06
C TRP A 53 -6.53 -15.75 9.55
N LEU A 54 -5.84 -16.61 10.31
CA LEU A 54 -4.53 -16.30 10.90
C LEU A 54 -3.41 -17.18 10.33
N ALA A 55 -3.65 -17.91 9.25
CA ALA A 55 -2.64 -18.75 8.61
C ALA A 55 -1.83 -17.96 7.58
N ASP A 56 -0.57 -18.34 7.42
CA ASP A 56 0.30 -17.86 6.36
C ASP A 56 -0.28 -18.24 4.99
N PRO A 57 -0.32 -17.32 3.99
CA PRO A 57 -0.84 -17.65 2.65
C PRO A 57 0.03 -18.63 1.88
N TYR A 58 1.32 -18.74 2.19
CA TYR A 58 2.29 -19.54 1.44
C TYR A 58 2.67 -20.85 2.14
N TYR A 59 2.92 -20.81 3.46
CA TYR A 59 3.57 -21.91 4.15
C TYR A 59 2.64 -22.64 5.10
N ARG A 60 2.62 -23.97 4.98
CA ARG A 60 1.82 -24.82 5.85
C ARG A 60 2.36 -24.76 7.28
N GLY A 61 1.45 -24.59 8.25
CA GLY A 61 1.79 -24.53 9.67
C GLY A 61 2.22 -23.17 10.18
N GLU A 62 2.52 -22.24 9.28
CA GLU A 62 2.91 -20.89 9.62
C GLU A 62 1.70 -19.96 9.80
N ARG A 63 1.93 -18.82 10.45
CA ARG A 63 0.90 -17.83 10.74
C ARG A 63 1.06 -16.57 9.91
N ILE A 64 -0.01 -15.78 9.88
CA ILE A 64 -0.06 -14.49 9.18
C ILE A 64 1.05 -13.56 9.69
N TRP A 65 1.70 -12.89 8.76
CA TRP A 65 2.81 -11.97 9.02
C TRP A 65 2.65 -10.61 8.35
N TYR A 66 1.70 -10.49 7.44
CA TYR A 66 1.42 -9.27 6.69
C TYR A 66 0.04 -8.69 7.04
N ASN A 67 -0.14 -7.40 6.76
CA ASN A 67 -1.32 -6.62 7.13
C ASN A 67 -2.62 -7.22 6.57
N PRO A 68 -3.56 -7.68 7.41
CA PRO A 68 -4.68 -8.52 6.96
C PRO A 68 -5.93 -7.77 6.49
N LEU A 69 -6.06 -6.45 6.75
CA LEU A 69 -7.34 -5.76 6.57
C LEU A 69 -7.82 -5.76 5.11
N VAL A 70 -6.94 -5.44 4.16
CA VAL A 70 -7.33 -5.40 2.74
C VAL A 70 -7.58 -6.80 2.18
N PRO A 71 -6.72 -7.82 2.43
CA PRO A 71 -7.06 -9.21 2.15
C PRO A 71 -8.40 -9.66 2.75
N ALA A 72 -8.69 -9.30 4.00
CA ALA A 72 -9.96 -9.63 4.65
C ALA A 72 -11.18 -8.98 3.95
N ILE A 73 -11.05 -7.70 3.57
CA ILE A 73 -12.09 -7.03 2.77
C ILE A 73 -12.28 -7.76 1.43
N GLY A 74 -11.18 -8.11 0.74
CA GLY A 74 -11.23 -8.89 -0.49
C GLY A 74 -11.91 -10.25 -0.31
N ALA A 75 -11.57 -10.96 0.77
CA ALA A 75 -12.17 -12.25 1.10
C ALA A 75 -13.69 -12.14 1.33
N VAL A 76 -14.11 -11.16 2.13
CA VAL A 76 -15.53 -10.92 2.42
C VAL A 76 -16.29 -10.50 1.16
N LEU A 77 -15.75 -9.58 0.36
CA LEU A 77 -16.39 -9.15 -0.89
C LEU A 77 -16.53 -10.33 -1.86
N GLY A 78 -15.46 -11.10 -2.08
CA GLY A 78 -15.54 -12.28 -2.95
C GLY A 78 -16.57 -13.30 -2.46
N ALA A 79 -16.60 -13.58 -1.16
CA ALA A 79 -17.54 -14.54 -0.58
C ALA A 79 -19.01 -14.08 -0.64
N THR A 80 -19.25 -12.77 -0.42
CA THR A 80 -20.64 -12.24 -0.36
C THR A 80 -21.22 -11.90 -1.72
N THR A 81 -20.37 -11.54 -2.69
CA THR A 81 -20.82 -11.15 -4.05
C THR A 81 -20.70 -12.27 -5.08
N GLY A 82 -19.94 -13.33 -4.79
CA GLY A 82 -19.58 -14.37 -5.75
C GLY A 82 -18.57 -13.92 -6.82
N VAL A 83 -18.05 -12.69 -6.72
CA VAL A 83 -17.03 -12.16 -7.63
C VAL A 83 -15.68 -12.81 -7.31
N SER A 84 -14.97 -13.28 -8.34
CA SER A 84 -13.65 -13.89 -8.15
C SER A 84 -12.63 -12.93 -7.55
N LEU A 85 -11.71 -13.42 -6.72
CA LEU A 85 -10.69 -12.60 -6.09
C LEU A 85 -9.85 -11.79 -7.08
N PRO A 86 -9.41 -12.32 -8.24
CA PRO A 86 -8.73 -11.49 -9.24
C PRO A 86 -9.53 -10.25 -9.65
N HIS A 87 -10.84 -10.39 -9.85
CA HIS A 87 -11.71 -9.25 -10.17
C HIS A 87 -11.88 -8.27 -9.00
N VAL A 88 -11.98 -8.77 -7.76
CA VAL A 88 -12.05 -7.91 -6.57
C VAL A 88 -10.78 -7.06 -6.47
N PHE A 89 -9.60 -7.64 -6.67
CA PHE A 89 -8.34 -6.93 -6.55
C PHE A 89 -8.01 -6.06 -7.76
N THR A 90 -8.53 -6.38 -8.95
CA THR A 90 -8.37 -5.53 -10.15
C THR A 90 -9.39 -4.40 -10.17
N GLN A 91 -10.68 -4.69 -10.13
CA GLN A 91 -11.74 -3.70 -10.37
C GLN A 91 -12.29 -3.09 -9.08
N GLY A 92 -12.31 -3.85 -7.97
CA GLY A 92 -12.73 -3.34 -6.68
C GLY A 92 -11.88 -2.18 -6.16
N GLY A 93 -10.60 -2.14 -6.56
CA GLY A 93 -9.70 -1.04 -6.23
C GLY A 93 -10.16 0.31 -6.77
N ALA A 94 -10.79 0.36 -7.95
CA ALA A 94 -11.32 1.59 -8.52
C ALA A 94 -12.35 2.27 -7.59
N VAL A 95 -13.16 1.48 -6.89
CA VAL A 95 -14.16 1.98 -5.92
C VAL A 95 -13.52 2.18 -4.54
N LEU A 96 -12.90 1.14 -4.00
CA LEU A 96 -12.34 1.16 -2.63
C LEU A 96 -11.15 2.12 -2.50
N GLY A 97 -10.35 2.27 -3.56
CA GLY A 97 -9.25 3.23 -3.62
C GLY A 97 -9.68 4.69 -3.48
N LEU A 98 -10.96 5.01 -3.73
CA LEU A 98 -11.49 6.36 -3.51
C LEU A 98 -11.44 6.80 -2.03
N ILE A 99 -11.28 5.87 -1.10
CA ILE A 99 -11.08 6.21 0.33
C ILE A 99 -9.85 7.13 0.51
N GLY A 100 -8.81 6.98 -0.33
CA GLY A 100 -7.62 7.82 -0.33
C GLY A 100 -7.94 9.29 -0.57
N PRO A 101 -8.40 9.67 -1.76
CA PRO A 101 -8.72 11.07 -2.10
C PRO A 101 -9.90 11.62 -1.29
N LEU A 102 -10.88 10.80 -0.90
CA LEU A 102 -11.97 11.24 -0.02
C LEU A 102 -11.45 11.57 1.39
N GLY A 103 -10.64 10.71 1.99
CA GLY A 103 -10.01 10.94 3.28
C GLY A 103 -9.12 12.18 3.25
N PHE A 104 -8.33 12.33 2.20
CA PHE A 104 -7.50 13.52 1.98
C PHE A 104 -8.33 14.80 1.88
N PHE A 105 -9.42 14.79 1.10
CA PHE A 105 -10.32 15.94 0.97
C PHE A 105 -10.96 16.32 2.31
N VAL A 106 -11.41 15.34 3.10
CA VAL A 106 -11.96 15.58 4.44
C VAL A 106 -10.93 16.25 5.34
N LEU A 107 -9.68 15.75 5.35
CA LEU A 107 -8.57 16.35 6.09
C LEU A 107 -8.28 17.77 5.64
N ALA A 108 -8.07 17.98 4.33
CA ALA A 108 -7.78 19.29 3.76
C ALA A 108 -8.88 20.31 4.06
N ARG A 109 -10.14 19.90 4.02
CA ARG A 109 -11.29 20.74 4.35
C ARG A 109 -11.29 21.18 5.82
N ARG A 110 -10.92 20.30 6.72
CA ARG A 110 -10.82 20.61 8.16
C ARG A 110 -9.66 21.58 8.45
N LEU A 111 -8.56 21.42 7.72
CA LEU A 111 -7.38 22.27 7.88
C LEU A 111 -7.56 23.66 7.25
N PHE A 112 -8.09 23.74 6.04
CA PHE A 112 -8.03 24.95 5.22
C PHE A 112 -9.37 25.48 4.72
N GLY A 113 -10.47 24.73 4.92
CA GLY A 113 -11.79 25.06 4.40
C GLY A 113 -12.01 24.63 2.95
N GLY A 114 -13.25 24.65 2.48
CA GLY A 114 -13.68 23.98 1.24
C GLY A 114 -12.94 24.41 -0.03
N ARG A 115 -12.74 25.70 -0.26
CA ARG A 115 -12.08 26.20 -1.48
C ARG A 115 -10.64 25.69 -1.63
N ARG A 116 -9.86 25.82 -0.58
CA ARG A 116 -8.47 25.35 -0.58
C ARG A 116 -8.39 23.84 -0.62
N ALA A 117 -9.30 23.17 0.05
CA ALA A 117 -9.39 21.70 0.02
C ALA A 117 -9.66 21.18 -1.41
N THR A 118 -10.51 21.84 -2.19
CA THR A 118 -10.77 21.46 -3.58
C THR A 118 -9.50 21.63 -4.45
N LEU A 119 -8.76 22.73 -4.26
CA LEU A 119 -7.48 22.93 -4.96
C LEU A 119 -6.44 21.89 -4.52
N SER A 120 -6.38 21.57 -3.21
CA SER A 120 -5.52 20.50 -2.70
C SER A 120 -5.90 19.14 -3.26
N LEU A 121 -7.20 18.83 -3.41
CA LEU A 121 -7.68 17.58 -3.99
C LEU A 121 -7.28 17.46 -5.47
N LEU A 122 -7.42 18.52 -6.26
CA LEU A 122 -6.96 18.55 -7.66
C LEU A 122 -5.46 18.28 -7.74
N ALA A 123 -4.65 18.93 -6.89
CA ALA A 123 -3.22 18.68 -6.82
C ALA A 123 -2.91 17.23 -6.39
N PHE A 124 -3.60 16.72 -5.37
CA PHE A 124 -3.42 15.35 -4.88
C PHE A 124 -3.71 14.32 -5.97
N LEU A 125 -4.79 14.50 -6.72
CA LEU A 125 -5.18 13.56 -7.77
C LEU A 125 -4.28 13.65 -9.01
N PHE A 126 -3.95 14.87 -9.47
CA PHE A 126 -3.43 15.05 -10.82
C PHE A 126 -2.03 15.68 -10.89
N LEU A 127 -1.51 16.31 -9.83
CA LEU A 127 -0.21 17.00 -9.84
C LEU A 127 0.89 16.30 -9.04
N THR A 128 0.57 15.21 -8.34
CA THR A 128 1.56 14.40 -7.60
C THR A 128 2.14 13.25 -8.41
N CYS A 129 1.76 13.13 -9.69
CA CYS A 129 2.28 12.12 -10.61
C CYS A 129 3.53 12.60 -11.33
N GLY A 130 4.34 11.66 -11.81
CA GLY A 130 5.60 11.95 -12.53
C GLY A 130 6.78 12.29 -11.63
N ASP A 131 6.64 12.13 -10.31
CA ASP A 131 7.74 12.13 -9.37
C ASP A 131 8.41 10.76 -9.37
N TRP A 132 9.68 10.75 -9.11
CA TRP A 132 10.41 9.50 -8.95
C TRP A 132 10.27 8.99 -7.51
N PRO A 133 10.09 7.69 -7.27
CA PRO A 133 9.81 6.65 -8.28
C PRO A 133 8.37 6.75 -8.81
N ASN A 134 8.20 6.54 -10.12
CA ASN A 134 6.90 6.71 -10.81
C ASN A 134 5.75 5.86 -10.25
N TRP A 135 6.08 4.70 -9.68
CA TRP A 135 5.11 3.80 -9.03
C TRP A 135 4.68 4.30 -7.64
N ALA A 136 5.41 5.27 -7.07
CA ALA A 136 5.14 5.87 -5.78
C ALA A 136 4.13 7.02 -5.82
N ALA A 137 3.29 7.10 -6.83
CA ALA A 137 2.26 8.12 -6.91
C ALA A 137 1.30 8.02 -5.71
N ALA A 138 1.38 9.02 -4.85
CA ALA A 138 0.74 9.05 -3.54
C ALA A 138 -0.73 9.48 -3.59
N SER A 139 -1.43 9.23 -4.69
CA SER A 139 -2.79 9.69 -4.83
C SER A 139 -3.78 8.53 -4.93
N TYR A 140 -4.54 8.47 -6.00
CA TYR A 140 -5.50 7.41 -6.25
C TYR A 140 -4.89 6.34 -7.15
N THR A 141 -4.98 5.09 -6.74
CA THR A 141 -4.69 3.92 -7.59
C THR A 141 -5.97 3.13 -7.83
N PRO A 142 -6.22 2.66 -9.08
CA PRO A 142 -7.41 1.87 -9.38
C PRO A 142 -7.30 0.39 -8.94
N TRP A 143 -6.14 -0.05 -8.50
CA TRP A 143 -5.90 -1.40 -7.99
C TRP A 143 -6.13 -1.47 -6.49
N LEU A 144 -6.68 -2.59 -5.99
CA LEU A 144 -6.93 -2.74 -4.56
C LEU A 144 -5.62 -3.03 -3.81
N MET A 145 -4.80 -2.00 -3.68
CA MET A 145 -3.53 -2.09 -2.95
C MET A 145 -3.69 -1.67 -1.49
N PRO A 146 -3.15 -2.45 -0.54
CA PRO A 146 -3.20 -2.12 0.89
C PRO A 146 -2.67 -0.72 1.20
N MET A 147 -1.59 -0.31 0.55
CA MET A 147 -0.99 1.00 0.75
C MET A 147 -1.96 2.15 0.41
N GLY A 148 -2.64 2.09 -0.74
CA GLY A 148 -3.59 3.14 -1.16
C GLY A 148 -4.81 3.20 -0.23
N PHE A 149 -5.33 2.05 0.17
CA PHE A 149 -6.44 1.96 1.12
C PHE A 149 -6.04 2.48 2.50
N ALA A 150 -4.90 2.06 3.03
CA ALA A 150 -4.37 2.51 4.31
C ALA A 150 -4.08 4.00 4.36
N GLN A 151 -3.66 4.60 3.23
CA GLN A 151 -3.46 6.04 3.09
C GLN A 151 -4.78 6.80 3.32
N GLY A 152 -5.89 6.27 2.82
CA GLY A 152 -7.22 6.84 3.09
C GLY A 152 -7.59 6.81 4.56
N LEU A 153 -7.38 5.67 5.24
CA LEU A 153 -7.59 5.54 6.68
C LEU A 153 -6.69 6.50 7.47
N PHE A 154 -5.43 6.64 7.08
CA PHE A 154 -4.48 7.58 7.68
C PHE A 154 -4.99 9.04 7.59
N TYR A 155 -5.50 9.48 6.43
CA TYR A 155 -6.05 10.82 6.30
C TYR A 155 -7.32 11.04 7.12
N LEU A 156 -8.18 10.03 7.21
CA LEU A 156 -9.37 10.09 8.08
C LEU A 156 -8.99 10.15 9.55
N ALA A 157 -7.99 9.37 9.97
CA ALA A 157 -7.44 9.39 11.32
C ALA A 157 -6.86 10.78 11.67
N LEU A 158 -6.05 11.37 10.78
CA LEU A 158 -5.54 12.73 10.95
C LEU A 158 -6.68 13.77 10.99
N ALA A 159 -7.69 13.61 10.13
CA ALA A 159 -8.87 14.49 10.14
C ALA A 159 -9.61 14.41 11.48
N ARG A 160 -9.64 13.26 12.15
CA ARG A 160 -10.20 13.09 13.49
C ARG A 160 -9.34 13.81 14.53
N LEU A 161 -8.01 13.66 14.49
CA LEU A 161 -7.09 14.39 15.38
C LEU A 161 -7.25 15.91 15.27
N VAL A 162 -7.30 16.44 14.05
CA VAL A 162 -7.48 17.89 13.79
C VAL A 162 -8.81 18.42 14.31
N SER A 163 -9.80 17.56 14.48
CA SER A 163 -11.14 17.93 14.93
C SER A 163 -11.32 17.82 16.43
N ALA A 164 -10.40 17.20 17.14
CA ALA A 164 -10.43 17.14 18.60
C ALA A 164 -10.25 18.55 19.19
N PRO A 165 -11.07 18.95 20.17
CA PRO A 165 -10.96 20.26 20.78
C PRO A 165 -9.61 20.43 21.47
N ASP A 166 -9.04 21.64 21.42
CA ASP A 166 -7.75 21.97 22.02
C ASP A 166 -7.74 21.81 23.57
N ARG A 167 -8.90 21.72 24.19
CA ARG A 167 -9.12 21.68 25.66
C ARG A 167 -9.55 20.32 26.22
N GLY A 168 -9.42 19.24 25.50
CA GLY A 168 -9.95 17.96 25.96
C GLY A 168 -9.30 16.76 25.32
N ARG A 169 -7.96 16.70 25.37
CA ARG A 169 -7.21 15.49 24.98
C ARG A 169 -7.30 14.43 26.07
N GLY A 170 -8.56 14.08 26.40
CA GLY A 170 -8.86 13.13 27.46
C GLY A 170 -8.67 11.68 27.03
N PRO A 171 -8.92 10.72 27.96
CA PRO A 171 -8.78 9.29 27.70
C PRO A 171 -9.57 8.81 26.48
N ARG A 172 -10.75 9.39 26.25
CA ARG A 172 -11.59 9.07 25.08
C ARG A 172 -10.90 9.39 23.74
N ASP A 173 -10.25 10.56 23.62
CA ASP A 173 -9.55 10.94 22.39
C ASP A 173 -8.30 10.09 22.20
N ALA A 174 -7.61 9.72 23.27
CA ALA A 174 -6.49 8.78 23.24
C ALA A 174 -6.94 7.39 22.76
N ALA A 175 -8.02 6.85 23.31
CA ALA A 175 -8.56 5.56 22.89
C ALA A 175 -9.01 5.58 21.41
N ILE A 176 -9.71 6.63 20.96
CA ILE A 176 -10.11 6.76 19.55
C ILE A 176 -8.88 6.86 18.64
N ALA A 177 -7.85 7.63 19.01
CA ALA A 177 -6.62 7.71 18.24
C ALA A 177 -5.90 6.36 18.19
N GLY A 178 -5.88 5.62 19.31
CA GLY A 178 -5.35 4.26 19.37
C GLY A 178 -6.12 3.30 18.48
N ALA A 179 -7.44 3.35 18.47
CA ALA A 179 -8.26 2.53 17.59
C ALA A 179 -7.95 2.80 16.10
N TRP A 180 -7.83 4.08 15.72
CA TRP A 180 -7.39 4.44 14.36
C TRP A 180 -5.98 3.94 14.05
N LEU A 181 -5.05 4.06 15.00
CA LEU A 181 -3.69 3.54 14.83
C LEU A 181 -3.69 2.03 14.58
N GLY A 182 -4.42 1.27 15.37
CA GLY A 182 -4.56 -0.18 15.20
C GLY A 182 -5.19 -0.54 13.85
N LEU A 183 -6.25 0.17 13.43
CA LEU A 183 -6.91 -0.06 12.15
C LEU A 183 -6.00 0.26 10.95
N VAL A 184 -5.28 1.38 11.00
CA VAL A 184 -4.28 1.74 9.98
C VAL A 184 -3.17 0.71 9.94
N PHE A 185 -2.72 0.19 11.10
CA PHE A 185 -1.71 -0.87 11.17
C PHE A 185 -2.20 -2.18 10.54
N LEU A 186 -3.45 -2.57 10.77
CA LEU A 186 -4.03 -3.75 10.10
C LEU A 186 -4.12 -3.57 8.58
N ALA A 187 -4.20 -2.33 8.08
CA ALA A 187 -4.20 -2.05 6.65
C ALA A 187 -2.78 -1.98 6.05
N HIS A 188 -1.84 -1.28 6.71
CA HIS A 188 -0.44 -1.20 6.28
C HIS A 188 0.44 -0.59 7.38
N THR A 189 1.65 -1.14 7.55
CA THR A 189 2.56 -0.78 8.65
C THR A 189 3.13 0.64 8.54
N ALA A 190 3.54 1.10 7.34
CA ALA A 190 4.19 2.40 7.17
C ALA A 190 3.32 3.60 7.61
N PRO A 191 2.06 3.75 7.15
CA PRO A 191 1.19 4.81 7.62
C PRO A 191 0.86 4.71 9.11
N ALA A 192 0.85 3.51 9.68
CA ALA A 192 0.62 3.34 11.11
C ALA A 192 1.77 3.92 11.94
N ILE A 193 3.02 3.63 11.58
CA ILE A 193 4.20 4.20 12.25
C ILE A 193 4.17 5.73 12.14
N LEU A 194 3.89 6.26 10.96
CA LEU A 194 3.79 7.69 10.74
C LEU A 194 2.65 8.31 11.57
N PHE A 195 1.46 7.70 11.57
CA PHE A 195 0.33 8.17 12.36
C PHE A 195 0.62 8.10 13.86
N GLY A 196 1.28 7.05 14.33
CA GLY A 196 1.72 6.90 15.72
C GLY A 196 2.64 8.03 16.15
N ALA A 197 3.67 8.33 15.34
CA ALA A 197 4.60 9.44 15.59
C ALA A 197 3.87 10.79 15.65
N ILE A 198 2.93 11.05 14.73
CA ILE A 198 2.12 12.28 14.72
C ILE A 198 1.21 12.34 15.95
N ALA A 199 0.54 11.25 16.30
CA ALA A 199 -0.40 11.21 17.43
C ALA A 199 0.31 11.41 18.76
N VAL A 200 1.46 10.77 18.98
CA VAL A 200 2.32 10.97 20.16
C VAL A 200 2.83 12.41 20.21
N GLY A 201 3.35 12.94 19.11
CA GLY A 201 3.80 14.33 19.03
C GLY A 201 2.66 15.33 19.28
N TRP A 202 1.47 15.06 18.76
CA TRP A 202 0.29 15.88 18.99
C TRP A 202 -0.15 15.86 20.46
N MET A 203 -0.16 14.70 21.11
CA MET A 203 -0.45 14.58 22.54
C MET A 203 0.63 15.24 23.40
N GLY A 204 1.89 15.09 23.03
CA GLY A 204 3.04 15.68 23.72
C GLY A 204 3.10 17.21 23.65
N GLY A 205 2.59 17.82 22.58
CA GLY A 205 2.70 19.26 22.30
C GLY A 205 1.64 20.17 22.95
N GLY A 206 0.68 19.63 23.70
CA GLY A 206 -0.35 20.41 24.40
C GLY A 206 0.16 21.05 25.69
N GLY A 207 -0.40 22.21 26.07
CA GLY A 207 -0.07 22.94 27.31
C GLY A 207 -0.52 22.28 28.62
N GLU A 208 -0.99 21.04 28.58
CA GLU A 208 -1.43 20.29 29.75
C GLU A 208 -0.26 19.82 30.62
N SER A 209 -0.55 19.60 31.91
CA SER A 209 0.47 19.15 32.87
C SER A 209 1.15 17.86 32.38
N ARG A 210 2.45 17.75 32.55
CA ARG A 210 3.25 16.56 32.19
C ARG A 210 2.67 15.26 32.75
N ARG A 211 1.96 15.31 33.89
CA ARG A 211 1.38 14.15 34.58
C ARG A 211 0.25 13.46 33.80
N GLY A 212 -0.54 14.19 33.00
CA GLY A 212 -1.65 13.58 32.21
C GLY A 212 -1.25 12.98 30.86
N ARG A 213 -0.07 13.29 30.35
CA ARG A 213 0.38 12.89 29.00
C ARG A 213 0.71 11.40 28.88
N TRP A 214 1.48 10.87 29.81
CA TRP A 214 1.93 9.48 29.76
C TRP A 214 0.77 8.46 29.85
N PRO A 215 -0.22 8.62 30.75
CA PRO A 215 -1.40 7.77 30.75
C PRO A 215 -2.19 7.82 29.44
N ALA A 216 -2.30 9.00 28.81
CA ALA A 216 -2.99 9.12 27.51
C ALA A 216 -2.22 8.43 26.39
N ILE A 217 -0.90 8.56 26.33
CA ILE A 217 -0.06 7.85 25.36
C ILE A 217 -0.12 6.33 25.59
N ALA A 218 -0.05 5.90 26.86
CA ALA A 218 -0.17 4.49 27.19
C ALA A 218 -1.52 3.90 26.76
N LEU A 219 -2.62 4.64 27.00
CA LEU A 219 -3.97 4.24 26.56
C LEU A 219 -4.08 4.19 25.03
N LEU A 220 -3.50 5.16 24.33
CA LEU A 220 -3.43 5.14 22.85
C LEU A 220 -2.73 3.87 22.36
N LEU A 221 -1.54 3.57 22.88
CA LEU A 221 -0.75 2.40 22.46
C LEU A 221 -1.44 1.08 22.85
N ALA A 222 -2.02 1.00 24.05
CA ALA A 222 -2.76 -0.18 24.48
C ALA A 222 -4.00 -0.43 23.60
N THR A 223 -4.76 0.62 23.27
CA THR A 223 -5.92 0.49 22.38
C THR A 223 -5.48 0.11 20.96
N ALA A 224 -4.39 0.68 20.45
CA ALA A 224 -3.84 0.32 19.15
C ALA A 224 -3.43 -1.16 19.12
N PHE A 225 -2.77 -1.63 20.16
CA PHE A 225 -2.38 -3.04 20.31
C PHE A 225 -3.60 -3.96 20.32
N VAL A 226 -4.63 -3.66 21.10
CA VAL A 226 -5.87 -4.47 21.17
C VAL A 226 -6.54 -4.55 19.81
N VAL A 227 -6.70 -3.43 19.10
CA VAL A 227 -7.32 -3.42 17.76
C VAL A 227 -6.47 -4.18 16.74
N SER A 228 -5.15 -4.09 16.83
CA SER A 228 -4.24 -4.77 15.91
C SER A 228 -3.85 -6.20 16.35
N LEU A 229 -4.42 -6.70 17.42
CA LEU A 229 -4.07 -7.99 18.04
C LEU A 229 -3.97 -9.17 17.08
N PRO A 230 -4.83 -9.32 16.05
CA PRO A 230 -4.70 -10.42 15.08
C PRO A 230 -3.33 -10.49 14.41
N LEU A 231 -2.70 -9.35 14.13
CA LEU A 231 -1.36 -9.29 13.53
C LEU A 231 -0.28 -9.07 14.59
N SER A 232 -0.42 -8.03 15.43
CA SER A 232 0.59 -7.70 16.44
C SER A 232 0.79 -8.84 17.45
N GLY A 233 -0.28 -9.54 17.81
CA GLY A 233 -0.21 -10.72 18.67
C GLY A 233 0.55 -11.86 18.02
N THR A 234 0.33 -12.12 16.73
CA THR A 234 1.08 -13.13 15.99
C THR A 234 2.58 -12.80 15.93
N ILE A 235 2.92 -11.54 15.59
CA ILE A 235 4.31 -11.11 15.49
C ILE A 235 5.02 -11.17 16.85
N LEU A 236 4.33 -10.76 17.92
CA LEU A 236 4.92 -10.68 19.26
C LEU A 236 4.99 -12.05 19.95
N PHE A 237 3.89 -12.81 19.96
CA PHE A 237 3.78 -14.02 20.78
C PHE A 237 4.10 -15.30 20.03
N HIS A 238 3.95 -15.35 18.71
CA HIS A 238 4.28 -16.53 17.91
C HIS A 238 5.67 -16.44 17.29
N TYR A 239 6.00 -15.30 16.67
CA TYR A 239 7.31 -15.10 16.03
C TYR A 239 8.35 -14.41 16.92
N HIS A 240 7.98 -13.92 18.11
CA HIS A 240 8.88 -13.28 19.07
C HIS A 240 9.73 -12.14 18.47
N LEU A 241 9.20 -11.45 17.45
CA LEU A 241 9.90 -10.39 16.69
C LEU A 241 11.19 -10.86 16.00
N ARG A 242 11.44 -12.15 15.89
CA ARG A 242 12.66 -12.69 15.32
C ARG A 242 12.53 -12.91 13.82
N THR A 243 13.00 -11.97 13.02
CA THR A 243 13.09 -12.11 11.56
C THR A 243 14.22 -13.06 11.18
N LEU A 244 13.94 -14.02 10.30
CA LEU A 244 14.88 -15.01 9.76
C LEU A 244 15.16 -14.77 8.27
N ASN A 245 14.22 -14.12 7.57
CA ASN A 245 14.35 -13.74 6.18
C ASN A 245 14.43 -12.21 6.09
N PRO A 246 15.63 -11.60 6.12
CA PRO A 246 15.77 -10.16 6.00
C PRO A 246 15.32 -9.74 4.59
N LEU A 247 14.51 -8.68 4.54
CA LEU A 247 14.13 -8.07 3.27
C LEU A 247 15.39 -7.50 2.60
N PRO A 248 15.67 -7.83 1.33
CA PRO A 248 16.77 -7.22 0.62
C PRO A 248 16.51 -5.70 0.50
N THR A 249 17.40 -4.90 1.07
CA THR A 249 17.27 -3.42 1.08
C THR A 249 18.09 -2.74 -0.01
N GLY A 250 18.81 -3.52 -0.84
CA GLY A 250 19.72 -3.00 -1.85
C GLY A 250 19.12 -1.96 -2.78
N TRP A 251 17.84 -2.09 -3.11
CA TRP A 251 17.16 -1.11 -3.97
C TRP A 251 16.84 0.24 -3.30
N THR A 252 16.85 0.35 -1.97
CA THR A 252 16.77 1.65 -1.30
C THR A 252 18.03 2.50 -1.50
N SER A 253 19.19 1.85 -1.67
CA SER A 253 20.44 2.55 -2.00
C SER A 253 20.42 3.09 -3.43
N GLU A 254 19.76 2.41 -4.37
CA GLU A 254 19.56 2.91 -5.75
C GLU A 254 18.70 4.17 -5.76
N LEU A 255 17.70 4.27 -4.85
CA LEU A 255 16.88 5.48 -4.70
C LEU A 255 17.70 6.71 -4.32
N LEU A 256 18.80 6.51 -3.62
CA LEU A 256 19.71 7.57 -3.15
C LEU A 256 20.98 7.65 -4.00
N ALA A 257 21.09 6.85 -5.03
CA ALA A 257 22.18 6.97 -5.98
C ALA A 257 22.24 8.42 -6.51
N ARG A 258 23.46 8.94 -6.64
CA ARG A 258 23.70 10.35 -7.03
C ARG A 258 22.99 10.73 -8.33
N GLU A 259 22.90 9.80 -9.26
CA GLU A 259 22.18 9.94 -10.53
C GLU A 259 20.68 10.13 -10.38
N ASN A 260 20.07 9.62 -9.29
CA ASN A 260 18.64 9.73 -9.01
C ASN A 260 18.31 10.94 -8.13
N LEU A 261 19.24 11.43 -7.29
CA LEU A 261 19.02 12.58 -6.42
C LEU A 261 18.83 13.88 -7.19
N LEU A 262 19.63 14.13 -8.21
CA LEU A 262 19.56 15.36 -9.00
C LEU A 262 18.21 15.51 -9.72
N PRO A 263 17.69 14.52 -10.45
CA PRO A 263 16.35 14.57 -11.03
C PRO A 263 15.24 14.82 -10.00
N GLN A 264 15.36 14.24 -8.79
CA GLN A 264 14.39 14.46 -7.71
C GLN A 264 14.41 15.90 -7.20
N VAL A 265 15.62 16.45 -6.96
CA VAL A 265 15.78 17.86 -6.54
C VAL A 265 15.29 18.81 -7.62
N LEU A 266 15.62 18.56 -8.89
CA LEU A 266 15.12 19.36 -10.01
C LEU A 266 13.60 19.24 -10.17
N GLY A 267 13.02 18.08 -9.84
CA GLY A 267 11.58 17.87 -9.77
C GLY A 267 10.88 18.82 -8.79
N LEU A 268 11.55 19.27 -7.73
CA LEU A 268 11.01 20.25 -6.78
C LEU A 268 10.92 21.69 -7.35
N LEU A 269 11.48 21.94 -8.52
CA LEU A 269 11.42 23.23 -9.19
C LEU A 269 10.24 23.36 -10.17
N ARG A 270 9.39 22.34 -10.27
CA ARG A 270 8.18 22.42 -11.09
C ARG A 270 7.24 23.52 -10.57
N PRO A 271 6.43 24.16 -11.44
CA PRO A 271 5.50 25.21 -11.02
C PRO A 271 4.56 24.79 -9.88
N ALA A 272 4.08 23.54 -9.89
CA ALA A 272 3.24 23.00 -8.82
C ALA A 272 3.96 22.92 -7.48
N ASP A 273 5.26 22.60 -7.49
CA ASP A 273 6.08 22.49 -6.29
C ASP A 273 6.41 23.85 -5.69
N LEU A 274 6.72 24.83 -6.53
CA LEU A 274 6.93 26.22 -6.08
C LEU A 274 5.66 26.77 -5.41
N VAL A 275 4.49 26.46 -5.96
CA VAL A 275 3.19 26.81 -5.33
C VAL A 275 3.02 26.08 -3.99
N SER A 276 3.42 24.83 -3.90
CA SER A 276 3.35 24.04 -2.67
C SER A 276 4.30 24.61 -1.60
N LEU A 277 5.53 24.98 -1.96
CA LEU A 277 6.49 25.62 -1.08
C LEU A 277 5.99 26.96 -0.55
N LEU A 278 5.35 27.79 -1.40
CA LEU A 278 4.70 29.02 -0.96
C LEU A 278 3.61 28.73 0.09
N GLY A 279 2.80 27.72 -0.13
CA GLY A 279 1.77 27.28 0.81
C GLY A 279 2.32 26.74 2.11
N LEU A 280 3.42 25.99 2.05
CA LEU A 280 4.13 25.47 3.21
C LEU A 280 4.72 26.62 4.06
N GLY A 281 5.45 27.55 3.44
CA GLY A 281 6.01 28.71 4.10
C GLY A 281 4.94 29.55 4.82
N ALA A 282 3.83 29.83 4.11
CA ALA A 282 2.70 30.54 4.70
C ALA A 282 2.02 29.76 5.84
N THR A 283 2.05 28.42 5.81
CA THR A 283 1.50 27.58 6.88
C THR A 283 2.45 27.56 8.09
N ALA A 284 3.76 27.55 7.86
CA ALA A 284 4.78 27.60 8.89
C ALA A 284 4.82 28.96 9.61
N LEU A 285 4.71 30.07 8.86
CA LEU A 285 4.84 31.42 9.40
C LEU A 285 3.57 31.95 10.08
N ARG A 286 2.39 31.39 9.77
CA ARG A 286 1.15 31.85 10.41
C ARG A 286 1.01 31.32 11.83
N ARG A 287 0.79 32.22 12.79
CA ARG A 287 0.26 31.90 14.12
C ARG A 287 -1.19 31.42 13.97
N ARG A 288 -1.39 30.10 13.90
CA ARG A 288 -2.72 29.44 13.89
C ARG A 288 -3.02 28.86 15.28
N PRO A 289 -4.32 28.54 15.54
CA PRO A 289 -4.65 27.78 16.73
C PRO A 289 -3.73 26.56 16.85
N PRO A 290 -3.13 26.31 18.02
CA PRO A 290 -2.02 25.37 18.21
C PRO A 290 -2.24 23.98 17.62
N GLY A 291 -3.45 23.43 17.73
CA GLY A 291 -3.73 22.05 17.31
C GLY A 291 -3.59 21.77 15.82
N ARG A 292 -4.11 22.64 14.95
CA ARG A 292 -4.12 22.38 13.48
C ARG A 292 -2.75 22.56 12.83
N ALA A 293 -1.97 23.54 13.28
CA ALA A 293 -0.63 23.74 12.77
C ALA A 293 0.33 22.63 13.23
N HIS A 294 0.13 22.12 14.45
CA HIS A 294 0.93 21.03 15.00
C HIS A 294 0.84 19.75 14.18
N VAL A 295 -0.36 19.29 13.84
CA VAL A 295 -0.54 18.05 13.07
C VAL A 295 0.17 18.12 11.72
N THR A 296 0.06 19.24 10.98
CA THR A 296 0.74 19.37 9.68
C THR A 296 2.26 19.40 9.81
N ARG A 297 2.79 20.07 10.85
CA ARG A 297 4.23 20.12 11.11
C ARG A 297 4.77 18.75 11.52
N TRP A 298 4.08 18.05 12.43
CA TRP A 298 4.46 16.70 12.83
C TRP A 298 4.37 15.73 11.66
N TRP A 299 3.35 15.85 10.81
CA TRP A 299 3.23 15.01 9.62
C TRP A 299 4.43 15.19 8.70
N LEU A 300 4.76 16.43 8.31
CA LEU A 300 5.93 16.69 7.45
C LEU A 300 7.22 16.22 8.13
N ALA A 301 7.47 16.66 9.37
CA ALA A 301 8.70 16.33 10.08
C ALA A 301 8.90 14.82 10.27
N SER A 302 7.83 14.11 10.67
CA SER A 302 7.88 12.65 10.83
C SER A 302 8.07 11.93 9.49
N SER A 303 7.43 12.38 8.41
CA SER A 303 7.61 11.78 7.07
C SER A 303 9.05 11.93 6.58
N VAL A 304 9.62 13.14 6.71
CA VAL A 304 11.01 13.43 6.30
C VAL A 304 12.00 12.66 7.18
N LEU A 305 11.78 12.65 8.49
CA LEU A 305 12.67 11.93 9.43
C LEU A 305 12.65 10.42 9.16
N LEU A 306 11.48 9.82 9.03
CA LEU A 306 11.34 8.38 8.78
C LEU A 306 11.91 7.99 7.41
N PHE A 307 11.73 8.85 6.40
CA PHE A 307 12.40 8.66 5.11
C PHE A 307 13.93 8.72 5.27
N ALA A 308 14.46 9.73 5.94
CA ALA A 308 15.89 9.90 6.13
C ALA A 308 16.51 8.75 6.93
N VAL A 309 15.84 8.29 8.00
CA VAL A 309 16.28 7.13 8.81
C VAL A 309 16.30 5.87 7.97
N GLY A 310 15.23 5.60 7.22
CA GLY A 310 15.16 4.42 6.34
C GLY A 310 16.21 4.48 5.22
N ALA A 311 16.46 5.65 4.66
CA ALA A 311 17.47 5.88 3.63
C ALA A 311 18.91 5.75 4.17
N ALA A 312 19.14 6.13 5.43
CA ALA A 312 20.43 6.00 6.09
C ALA A 312 20.70 4.58 6.62
N SER A 313 19.69 3.71 6.69
CA SER A 313 19.81 2.37 7.27
C SER A 313 20.99 1.55 6.75
N PRO A 314 21.28 1.47 5.44
CA PRO A 314 22.44 0.73 4.94
C PRO A 314 23.80 1.27 5.48
N TRP A 315 23.89 2.58 5.68
CA TRP A 315 25.09 3.22 6.22
C TRP A 315 25.23 3.00 7.73
N LEU A 316 24.10 2.94 8.44
CA LEU A 316 24.07 2.66 9.88
C LEU A 316 24.43 1.21 10.16
N ASP A 317 24.02 0.27 9.31
CA ASP A 317 24.41 -1.16 9.39
C ASP A 317 25.95 -1.32 9.26
N VAL A 318 26.59 -0.59 8.34
CA VAL A 318 28.05 -0.56 8.20
C VAL A 318 28.73 -0.02 9.45
N ALA A 319 28.07 0.91 10.17
CA ALA A 319 28.56 1.48 11.44
C ALA A 319 28.21 0.59 12.67
N GLY A 320 27.65 -0.60 12.48
CA GLY A 320 27.26 -1.53 13.54
C GLY A 320 25.96 -1.13 14.27
N LEU A 321 25.23 -0.16 13.75
CA LEU A 321 23.93 0.28 14.28
C LEU A 321 22.81 -0.38 13.48
N ALA A 322 22.59 -1.68 13.72
CA ALA A 322 21.52 -2.44 13.07
C ALA A 322 20.14 -1.86 13.40
N LEU A 323 19.52 -1.18 12.44
CA LEU A 323 18.11 -0.79 12.54
C LEU A 323 17.23 -1.88 11.97
N PRO A 324 16.06 -2.16 12.58
CA PRO A 324 15.11 -3.11 12.02
C PRO A 324 14.71 -2.66 10.61
N GLN A 325 15.12 -3.40 9.59
CA GLN A 325 14.82 -3.12 8.17
C GLN A 325 13.40 -3.55 7.80
N VAL A 326 12.43 -3.24 8.65
CA VAL A 326 11.02 -3.66 8.49
C VAL A 326 10.30 -2.84 7.44
N LEU A 327 10.81 -1.65 7.08
CA LEU A 327 10.13 -0.71 6.19
C LEU A 327 11.10 -0.02 5.24
N LEU A 328 10.75 -0.07 3.97
CA LEU A 328 11.47 0.62 2.91
C LEU A 328 11.21 2.14 2.99
N ALA A 329 12.27 2.93 2.91
CA ALA A 329 12.23 4.39 3.07
C ALA A 329 11.22 5.10 2.15
N HIS A 330 11.08 4.60 0.91
CA HIS A 330 10.18 5.20 -0.08
C HIS A 330 8.72 5.26 0.36
N HIS A 331 8.27 4.37 1.26
CA HIS A 331 6.90 4.43 1.78
C HIS A 331 6.57 5.77 2.43
N PHE A 332 7.55 6.44 3.02
CA PHE A 332 7.34 7.74 3.65
C PHE A 332 7.31 8.91 2.67
N LEU A 333 7.88 8.76 1.46
CA LEU A 333 7.78 9.76 0.39
C LEU A 333 6.33 9.99 -0.05
N PHE A 334 5.51 8.96 -0.07
CA PHE A 334 4.07 9.08 -0.38
C PHE A 334 3.39 10.13 0.50
N TYR A 335 3.77 10.16 1.78
CA TYR A 335 3.17 11.07 2.75
C TYR A 335 3.74 12.49 2.64
N VAL A 336 4.98 12.65 2.18
CA VAL A 336 5.54 13.95 1.79
C VAL A 336 4.75 14.52 0.61
N HIS A 337 4.44 13.71 -0.41
CA HIS A 337 3.60 14.12 -1.53
C HIS A 337 2.20 14.54 -1.09
N GLY A 338 1.62 13.83 -0.11
CA GLY A 338 0.36 14.24 0.51
C GLY A 338 0.41 15.62 1.16
N VAL A 339 1.48 15.92 1.93
CA VAL A 339 1.70 17.27 2.50
C VAL A 339 1.88 18.31 1.40
N ARG A 340 2.63 17.98 0.34
CA ARG A 340 2.86 18.85 -0.81
C ARG A 340 1.54 19.24 -1.49
N ALA A 341 0.70 18.27 -1.81
CA ALA A 341 -0.62 18.52 -2.37
C ALA A 341 -1.53 19.33 -1.43
N LEU A 342 -1.45 19.07 -0.11
CA LEU A 342 -2.18 19.83 0.89
C LEU A 342 -1.76 21.30 0.90
N CYS A 343 -0.46 21.57 0.85
CA CYS A 343 0.11 22.91 0.84
C CYS A 343 -0.14 23.64 -0.49
N PHE A 344 -0.21 22.91 -1.62
CA PHE A 344 -0.53 23.47 -2.94
C PHE A 344 -1.84 24.27 -2.91
N GLY A 345 -2.92 23.70 -2.39
CA GLY A 345 -4.22 24.40 -2.36
C GLY A 345 -4.18 25.70 -1.55
N HIS A 346 -3.33 25.76 -0.52
CA HIS A 346 -3.11 27.00 0.22
C HIS A 346 -2.22 27.99 -0.55
N GLY A 347 -1.14 27.51 -1.18
CA GLY A 347 -0.21 28.30 -1.97
C GLY A 347 -0.86 28.90 -3.22
N ALA A 348 -1.67 28.12 -3.95
CA ALA A 348 -2.39 28.60 -5.13
C ALA A 348 -3.35 29.76 -4.78
N PHE A 349 -4.02 29.66 -3.64
CA PHE A 349 -4.89 30.74 -3.18
C PHE A 349 -4.10 31.99 -2.77
N LEU A 350 -2.92 31.84 -2.17
CA LEU A 350 -2.02 32.95 -1.83
C LEU A 350 -1.39 33.58 -3.07
N LEU A 351 -0.94 32.78 -4.02
CA LEU A 351 -0.38 33.26 -5.27
C LEU A 351 -1.40 34.12 -6.02
N ALA A 352 -2.64 33.65 -6.12
CA ALA A 352 -3.72 34.44 -6.72
C ALA A 352 -3.96 35.77 -5.98
N LEU A 353 -3.77 35.81 -4.66
CA LEU A 353 -3.85 37.03 -3.87
C LEU A 353 -2.67 38.00 -4.16
N LEU A 354 -1.45 37.48 -4.25
CA LEU A 354 -0.24 38.26 -4.52
C LEU A 354 -0.29 38.85 -5.93
N LEU A 355 -0.68 38.05 -6.92
CA LEU A 355 -0.85 38.50 -8.30
C LEU A 355 -1.93 39.59 -8.41
N ALA A 356 -3.04 39.44 -7.68
CA ALA A 356 -4.09 40.45 -7.62
C ALA A 356 -3.63 41.79 -7.04
N ARG A 357 -2.74 41.73 -6.03
CA ARG A 357 -2.13 42.91 -5.41
C ARG A 357 -1.14 43.60 -6.37
N ALA A 358 -0.24 42.81 -6.98
CA ALA A 358 0.79 43.31 -7.89
C ALA A 358 0.19 43.97 -9.13
N ALA A 359 -0.91 43.39 -9.66
CA ALA A 359 -1.58 43.94 -10.82
C ALA A 359 -2.38 45.22 -10.56
N GLY A 360 -2.45 45.76 -9.34
CA GLY A 360 -3.19 46.96 -8.98
C GLY A 360 -4.70 46.92 -9.28
N ARG A 361 -5.18 45.79 -9.78
CA ARG A 361 -6.55 45.65 -10.34
C ARG A 361 -7.58 45.47 -9.23
N MET A 362 -8.36 46.47 -8.98
CA MET A 362 -9.44 46.48 -7.98
C MET A 362 -10.44 45.32 -8.15
N GLY A 363 -10.66 44.84 -9.35
CA GLY A 363 -11.59 43.74 -9.65
C GLY A 363 -11.25 42.39 -9.03
N LEU A 364 -9.95 42.09 -8.76
CA LEU A 364 -9.49 40.87 -8.13
C LEU A 364 -9.47 40.95 -6.59
N ARG A 365 -9.84 42.06 -5.98
CA ARG A 365 -9.95 42.19 -4.52
C ARG A 365 -11.05 41.34 -3.93
N ARG A 366 -12.07 40.92 -4.69
CA ARG A 366 -13.14 40.03 -4.22
C ARG A 366 -12.61 38.60 -4.02
N PRO A 367 -12.79 37.98 -2.82
CA PRO A 367 -12.31 36.64 -2.53
C PRO A 367 -12.81 35.55 -3.48
N SER A 368 -14.00 35.73 -4.05
CA SER A 368 -14.58 34.80 -5.04
C SER A 368 -13.83 34.80 -6.38
N ARG A 369 -13.41 35.97 -6.86
CA ARG A 369 -12.63 36.07 -8.12
C ARG A 369 -11.24 35.48 -7.98
N ARG A 370 -10.56 35.67 -6.82
CA ARG A 370 -9.26 35.06 -6.53
C ARG A 370 -9.35 33.54 -6.50
N ALA A 371 -10.39 33.03 -5.88
CA ALA A 371 -10.63 31.60 -5.83
C ALA A 371 -10.88 31.02 -7.23
N PHE A 372 -11.59 31.75 -8.09
CA PHE A 372 -11.81 31.35 -9.48
C PHE A 372 -10.51 31.36 -10.29
N VAL A 373 -9.67 32.39 -10.17
CA VAL A 373 -8.35 32.46 -10.83
C VAL A 373 -7.45 31.31 -10.36
N ALA A 374 -7.41 31.04 -9.05
CA ALA A 374 -6.66 29.91 -8.53
C ALA A 374 -7.17 28.56 -9.06
N LEU A 375 -8.49 28.41 -9.21
CA LEU A 375 -9.08 27.20 -9.78
C LEU A 375 -8.73 27.05 -11.26
N ALA A 376 -8.89 28.11 -12.06
CA ALA A 376 -8.57 28.09 -13.49
C ALA A 376 -7.09 27.75 -13.73
N ALA A 377 -6.17 28.37 -12.97
CA ALA A 377 -4.74 28.07 -13.04
C ALA A 377 -4.44 26.62 -12.61
N THR A 378 -5.09 26.12 -11.56
CA THR A 378 -4.91 24.73 -11.12
C THR A 378 -5.43 23.75 -12.17
N VAL A 379 -6.60 23.99 -12.77
CA VAL A 379 -7.14 23.14 -13.84
C VAL A 379 -6.21 23.17 -15.06
N LEU A 380 -5.69 24.32 -15.43
CA LEU A 380 -4.72 24.43 -16.53
C LEU A 380 -3.45 23.59 -16.24
N LEU A 381 -2.91 23.67 -15.03
CA LEU A 381 -1.77 22.82 -14.62
C LEU A 381 -2.12 21.33 -14.69
N CYS A 382 -3.33 20.94 -14.26
CA CYS A 382 -3.79 19.54 -14.37
C CYS A 382 -3.89 19.10 -15.84
N LEU A 383 -4.37 19.96 -16.74
CA LEU A 383 -4.45 19.65 -18.18
C LEU A 383 -3.05 19.51 -18.80
N VAL A 384 -2.11 20.39 -18.45
CA VAL A 384 -0.70 20.27 -18.88
C VAL A 384 -0.07 18.97 -18.36
N GLN A 385 -0.41 18.55 -17.16
CA GLN A 385 0.10 17.33 -16.55
C GLN A 385 -0.65 16.05 -17.01
N ALA A 386 -1.76 16.17 -17.73
CA ALA A 386 -2.59 15.04 -18.12
C ALA A 386 -1.84 13.92 -18.87
N PRO A 387 -0.90 14.18 -19.77
CA PRO A 387 -0.12 13.10 -20.40
C PRO A 387 0.68 12.28 -19.40
N VAL A 388 1.31 12.92 -18.42
CA VAL A 388 2.06 12.26 -17.35
C VAL A 388 1.13 11.46 -16.44
N TYR A 389 -0.03 12.02 -16.12
CA TYR A 389 -1.05 11.33 -15.32
C TYR A 389 -1.56 10.06 -16.01
N LEU A 390 -1.86 10.13 -17.30
CA LEU A 390 -2.36 8.98 -18.07
C LEU A 390 -1.27 7.94 -18.35
N GLY A 391 0.00 8.36 -18.45
CA GLY A 391 1.17 7.49 -18.62
C GLY A 391 1.70 6.87 -17.33
N ARG A 392 1.02 7.07 -16.20
CA ARG A 392 1.43 6.48 -14.89
C ARG A 392 1.57 4.97 -14.99
N GLU A 393 2.51 4.42 -14.22
CA GLU A 393 2.80 3.00 -14.18
C GLU A 393 1.55 2.17 -13.85
N ASP A 394 0.79 2.57 -12.82
CA ASP A 394 -0.42 1.87 -12.38
C ASP A 394 -1.61 1.98 -13.35
N PHE A 395 -1.62 2.97 -14.27
CA PHE A 395 -2.66 3.13 -15.28
C PHE A 395 -2.33 2.48 -16.61
N HIS A 396 -1.08 2.58 -17.07
CA HIS A 396 -0.68 2.13 -18.39
C HIS A 396 0.14 0.83 -18.35
N TYR A 397 1.28 0.85 -17.66
CA TYR A 397 2.21 -0.26 -17.65
C TYR A 397 1.62 -1.51 -16.98
N GLN A 398 1.05 -1.35 -15.80
CA GLN A 398 0.42 -2.46 -15.08
C GLN A 398 -0.78 -3.03 -15.84
N ARG A 399 -1.59 -2.17 -16.50
CA ARG A 399 -2.66 -2.63 -17.38
C ARG A 399 -2.13 -3.47 -18.53
N THR A 400 -1.11 -2.98 -19.25
CA THR A 400 -0.53 -3.68 -20.40
C THR A 400 0.00 -5.05 -19.99
N ARG A 401 0.73 -5.13 -18.89
CA ARG A 401 1.23 -6.40 -18.34
C ARG A 401 0.09 -7.34 -17.91
N SER A 402 -0.93 -6.81 -17.25
CA SER A 402 -2.08 -7.60 -16.82
C SER A 402 -2.89 -8.16 -17.99
N LEU A 403 -3.03 -7.41 -19.07
CA LEU A 403 -3.65 -7.91 -20.30
C LEU A 403 -2.82 -9.00 -20.96
N ALA A 404 -1.49 -8.81 -21.04
CA ALA A 404 -0.57 -9.82 -21.58
C ALA A 404 -0.57 -11.11 -20.73
N TRP A 405 -0.69 -10.97 -19.41
CA TRP A 405 -0.84 -12.12 -18.51
C TRP A 405 -2.19 -12.83 -18.72
N SER A 406 -3.28 -12.08 -18.78
CA SER A 406 -4.62 -12.62 -19.02
C SER A 406 -4.77 -13.32 -20.39
N ALA A 407 -3.93 -12.94 -21.34
CA ALA A 407 -3.85 -13.58 -22.65
C ALA A 407 -3.13 -14.95 -22.65
N GLN A 408 -2.67 -15.44 -21.49
CA GLN A 408 -2.01 -16.74 -21.33
C GLN A 408 -3.03 -17.80 -20.84
N PRO A 409 -3.75 -18.49 -21.72
CA PRO A 409 -4.87 -19.35 -21.32
C PRO A 409 -4.43 -20.51 -20.44
N ASP A 410 -3.20 -21.00 -20.64
CA ASP A 410 -2.67 -22.13 -19.84
C ASP A 410 -2.53 -21.79 -18.37
N ARG A 411 -2.09 -20.58 -18.07
CA ARG A 411 -1.93 -20.10 -16.67
C ARG A 411 -3.29 -19.91 -16.01
N THR A 412 -4.19 -19.25 -16.70
CA THR A 412 -5.56 -19.02 -16.19
C THR A 412 -6.29 -20.34 -15.94
N ALA A 413 -6.25 -21.25 -16.90
CA ALA A 413 -6.87 -22.57 -16.75
C ALA A 413 -6.23 -23.39 -15.61
N THR A 414 -4.90 -23.26 -15.42
CA THR A 414 -4.20 -23.94 -14.31
C THR A 414 -4.60 -23.36 -12.96
N TRP A 415 -4.65 -22.02 -12.85
CA TRP A 415 -5.11 -21.36 -11.65
C TRP A 415 -6.57 -21.74 -11.33
N GLU A 416 -7.48 -21.66 -12.30
CA GLU A 416 -8.89 -22.02 -12.12
C GLU A 416 -9.08 -23.48 -11.70
N TRP A 417 -8.24 -24.36 -12.22
CA TRP A 417 -8.28 -25.76 -11.80
C TRP A 417 -7.84 -25.92 -10.36
N ILE A 418 -6.72 -25.32 -9.97
CA ILE A 418 -6.22 -25.38 -8.58
C ILE A 418 -7.23 -24.71 -7.64
N ASP A 419 -7.77 -23.52 -7.98
CA ASP A 419 -8.76 -22.79 -7.17
C ASP A 419 -10.01 -23.64 -6.84
N ARG A 420 -10.44 -24.49 -7.79
CA ARG A 420 -11.60 -25.38 -7.61
C ARG A 420 -11.31 -26.68 -6.87
N HIS A 421 -10.06 -27.16 -6.89
CA HIS A 421 -9.74 -28.51 -6.41
C HIS A 421 -8.78 -28.55 -5.23
N ALA A 422 -7.98 -27.49 -5.02
CA ALA A 422 -7.04 -27.44 -3.93
C ALA A 422 -7.73 -27.31 -2.56
N ARG A 423 -7.22 -28.05 -1.60
CA ARG A 423 -7.56 -27.92 -0.18
C ARG A 423 -6.60 -26.95 0.49
N PRO A 424 -7.00 -26.26 1.56
CA PRO A 424 -6.10 -25.35 2.30
C PRO A 424 -4.88 -26.06 2.90
N THR A 425 -4.92 -27.38 2.99
CA THR A 425 -3.84 -28.24 3.51
C THR A 425 -2.89 -28.74 2.44
N ASP A 426 -3.26 -28.59 1.17
CA ASP A 426 -2.43 -29.07 0.06
C ASP A 426 -1.18 -28.20 -0.09
N VAL A 427 -0.04 -28.88 -0.29
CA VAL A 427 1.25 -28.22 -0.51
C VAL A 427 1.77 -28.61 -1.89
N TYR A 428 2.10 -27.60 -2.65
CA TYR A 428 2.62 -27.78 -4.00
C TYR A 428 4.12 -27.56 -4.05
N TYR A 429 4.82 -28.45 -4.73
CA TYR A 429 6.13 -28.12 -5.30
C TYR A 429 5.91 -27.53 -6.69
N ALA A 430 6.41 -26.32 -6.92
CA ALA A 430 6.30 -25.57 -8.17
C ALA A 430 7.52 -24.65 -8.31
N ALA A 431 7.81 -24.18 -9.52
CA ALA A 431 8.76 -23.08 -9.69
C ALA A 431 8.32 -21.86 -8.83
N PRO A 432 9.24 -21.14 -8.18
CA PRO A 432 8.87 -20.07 -7.23
C PRO A 432 7.94 -18.99 -7.84
N GLU A 433 8.13 -18.67 -9.12
CA GLU A 433 7.27 -17.76 -9.87
C GLU A 433 5.84 -18.30 -10.01
N ASP A 434 5.68 -19.57 -10.41
CA ASP A 434 4.37 -20.21 -10.56
C ASP A 434 3.72 -20.48 -9.18
N ALA A 435 4.52 -20.79 -8.17
CA ALA A 435 4.07 -20.90 -6.78
C ALA A 435 3.39 -19.62 -6.30
N MET A 436 4.02 -18.48 -6.57
CA MET A 436 3.53 -17.16 -6.17
C MET A 436 2.34 -16.70 -7.02
N ARG A 437 2.36 -16.92 -8.34
CA ARG A 437 1.41 -16.32 -9.28
C ARG A 437 0.19 -17.19 -9.57
N ILE A 438 0.30 -18.51 -9.37
CA ILE A 438 -0.76 -19.47 -9.72
C ILE A 438 -1.23 -20.20 -8.47
N VAL A 439 -0.32 -20.87 -7.75
CA VAL A 439 -0.68 -21.81 -6.68
C VAL A 439 -1.22 -21.10 -5.45
N ALA A 440 -0.46 -20.16 -4.91
CA ALA A 440 -0.84 -19.46 -3.69
C ALA A 440 -2.12 -18.61 -3.84
N PRO A 441 -2.32 -17.82 -4.92
CA PRO A 441 -3.58 -17.11 -5.15
C PRO A 441 -4.81 -18.04 -5.29
N ALA A 442 -4.60 -19.32 -5.62
CA ALA A 442 -5.65 -20.35 -5.63
C ALA A 442 -5.87 -20.98 -4.23
N GLY A 443 -5.14 -20.56 -3.19
CA GLY A 443 -5.35 -20.98 -1.80
C GLY A 443 -4.56 -22.20 -1.34
N ALA A 444 -3.74 -22.80 -2.21
CA ALA A 444 -2.84 -23.89 -1.83
C ALA A 444 -1.53 -23.35 -1.23
N LYS A 445 -0.85 -24.19 -0.43
CA LYS A 445 0.45 -23.88 0.15
C LYS A 445 1.58 -24.28 -0.80
N VAL A 446 2.78 -23.74 -0.57
CA VAL A 446 3.95 -23.98 -1.42
C VAL A 446 5.19 -24.29 -0.60
N VAL A 447 6.15 -24.96 -1.22
CA VAL A 447 7.47 -25.19 -0.60
C VAL A 447 8.26 -23.89 -0.54
N LEU A 448 8.27 -23.14 -1.65
CA LEU A 448 9.03 -21.90 -1.82
C LEU A 448 8.22 -20.89 -2.65
N THR A 449 8.31 -19.62 -2.29
CA THR A 449 7.81 -18.47 -3.07
C THR A 449 8.96 -17.49 -3.34
N ASP A 450 8.68 -16.31 -3.89
CA ASP A 450 9.67 -15.25 -4.06
C ASP A 450 10.16 -14.73 -2.69
N GLN A 451 11.46 -14.43 -2.59
CA GLN A 451 12.10 -14.01 -1.34
C GLN A 451 11.49 -12.73 -0.75
N TYR A 452 11.19 -11.74 -1.60
CA TYR A 452 10.62 -10.46 -1.16
C TYR A 452 9.22 -10.58 -0.57
N PHE A 453 8.48 -11.61 -0.99
CA PHE A 453 7.10 -11.86 -0.59
C PHE A 453 6.97 -13.06 0.35
N SER A 454 8.09 -13.68 0.70
CA SER A 454 8.16 -14.75 1.68
C SER A 454 7.95 -14.20 3.10
N ASN A 455 7.45 -15.06 3.98
CA ASN A 455 7.31 -14.77 5.40
C ASN A 455 8.68 -14.40 6.01
N PRO A 456 8.86 -13.19 6.57
CA PRO A 456 10.14 -12.76 7.12
C PRO A 456 10.56 -13.54 8.38
N TYR A 457 9.66 -14.27 9.00
CA TYR A 457 9.89 -15.06 10.21
C TYR A 457 10.21 -16.53 9.92
N VAL A 458 10.27 -16.91 8.64
CA VAL A 458 10.62 -18.27 8.19
C VAL A 458 11.97 -18.24 7.49
N ASP A 459 12.82 -19.26 7.72
CA ASP A 459 14.13 -19.36 7.07
C ASP A 459 13.95 -19.63 5.56
N TYR A 460 14.06 -18.56 4.79
CA TYR A 460 13.98 -18.62 3.33
C TYR A 460 15.13 -19.43 2.73
N GLY A 461 16.35 -19.29 3.26
CA GLY A 461 17.52 -20.00 2.77
C GLY A 461 17.39 -21.52 2.92
N GLU A 462 16.81 -21.99 4.02
CA GLU A 462 16.51 -23.41 4.21
C GLU A 462 15.51 -23.91 3.18
N ARG A 463 14.41 -23.18 2.95
CA ARG A 463 13.40 -23.53 1.95
C ARG A 463 13.93 -23.49 0.52
N ALA A 464 14.78 -22.54 0.19
CA ALA A 464 15.42 -22.44 -1.12
C ALA A 464 16.32 -23.66 -1.38
N ARG A 465 17.18 -24.03 -0.40
CA ARG A 465 18.00 -25.24 -0.50
C ARG A 465 17.16 -26.52 -0.63
N ALA A 466 16.06 -26.61 0.11
CA ALA A 466 15.15 -27.75 0.01
C ALA A 466 14.47 -27.81 -1.37
N HIS A 467 14.02 -26.67 -1.89
CA HIS A 467 13.42 -26.59 -3.23
C HIS A 467 14.40 -27.06 -4.32
N GLU A 468 15.66 -26.61 -4.27
CA GLU A 468 16.72 -27.03 -5.19
C GLU A 468 17.04 -28.54 -5.04
N ALA A 469 17.09 -29.02 -3.81
CA ALA A 469 17.32 -30.44 -3.53
C ALA A 469 16.19 -31.33 -4.07
N ILE A 470 14.91 -30.91 -3.91
CA ILE A 470 13.76 -31.61 -4.51
C ILE A 470 13.89 -31.62 -6.04
N GLY A 471 14.20 -30.48 -6.67
CA GLY A 471 14.39 -30.38 -8.11
C GLY A 471 15.48 -31.34 -8.62
N SER A 472 16.64 -31.31 -7.98
CA SER A 472 17.77 -32.19 -8.29
C SER A 472 17.44 -33.68 -8.09
N ALA A 473 16.71 -34.02 -7.04
CA ALA A 473 16.29 -35.39 -6.78
C ALA A 473 15.23 -35.87 -7.80
N LEU A 474 14.31 -35.00 -8.24
CA LEU A 474 13.37 -35.26 -9.33
C LEU A 474 14.10 -35.56 -10.66
N ASP A 475 15.17 -34.81 -10.95
CA ASP A 475 15.94 -34.99 -12.19
C ASP A 475 16.74 -36.29 -12.19
N ARG A 476 17.34 -36.67 -11.06
CA ARG A 476 18.09 -37.92 -10.88
C ARG A 476 17.22 -39.12 -10.56
N CYS A 477 15.93 -38.91 -10.29
CA CYS A 477 15.01 -39.95 -9.81
C CYS A 477 15.47 -40.60 -8.50
N ASP A 478 15.99 -39.81 -7.56
CA ASP A 478 16.42 -40.26 -6.24
C ASP A 478 15.20 -40.36 -5.31
N ARG A 479 14.57 -41.53 -5.30
CA ARG A 479 13.31 -41.78 -4.55
C ARG A 479 13.47 -41.65 -3.05
N LEU A 480 14.63 -42.05 -2.49
CA LEU A 480 14.86 -41.97 -1.05
C LEU A 480 14.96 -40.50 -0.60
N ALA A 481 15.76 -39.71 -1.30
CA ALA A 481 15.84 -38.27 -1.05
C ALA A 481 14.47 -37.58 -1.25
N LEU A 482 13.70 -37.93 -2.29
CA LEU A 482 12.38 -37.39 -2.54
C LEU A 482 11.39 -37.72 -1.42
N ALA A 483 11.32 -38.96 -0.98
CA ALA A 483 10.43 -39.37 0.12
C ALA A 483 10.69 -38.55 1.40
N SER A 484 11.96 -38.35 1.76
CA SER A 484 12.34 -37.54 2.90
C SER A 484 11.99 -36.07 2.72
N LEU A 485 12.37 -35.45 1.58
CA LEU A 485 12.19 -34.01 1.33
C LEU A 485 10.71 -33.65 1.14
N LEU A 486 9.96 -34.43 0.35
CA LEU A 486 8.54 -34.18 0.12
C LEU A 486 7.73 -34.39 1.41
N GLY A 487 8.08 -35.43 2.20
CA GLY A 487 7.47 -35.69 3.50
C GLY A 487 7.72 -34.57 4.51
N ARG A 488 8.95 -34.04 4.57
CA ARG A 488 9.31 -32.92 5.47
C ARG A 488 8.43 -31.69 5.29
N TYR A 489 8.12 -31.32 4.05
CA TYR A 489 7.29 -30.18 3.72
C TYR A 489 5.81 -30.52 3.52
N GLY A 490 5.46 -31.81 3.62
CA GLY A 490 4.10 -32.31 3.40
C GLY A 490 3.58 -32.06 2.00
N VAL A 491 4.47 -32.19 1.00
CA VAL A 491 4.10 -31.96 -0.43
C VAL A 491 3.11 -33.01 -0.88
N THR A 492 1.96 -32.55 -1.33
CA THR A 492 0.86 -33.40 -1.83
C THR A 492 0.71 -33.33 -3.34
N HIS A 493 1.21 -32.26 -3.96
CA HIS A 493 1.05 -32.02 -5.38
C HIS A 493 2.34 -31.47 -6.02
N LEU A 494 2.50 -31.75 -7.30
CA LEU A 494 3.53 -31.15 -8.15
C LEU A 494 2.85 -30.32 -9.26
N LEU A 495 3.31 -29.07 -9.43
CA LEU A 495 3.04 -28.27 -10.62
C LEU A 495 4.33 -28.22 -11.45
N LEU A 496 4.34 -28.91 -12.57
CA LEU A 496 5.52 -29.06 -13.42
C LEU A 496 5.28 -28.47 -14.80
N GLY A 497 6.35 -27.93 -15.40
CA GLY A 497 6.36 -27.53 -16.80
C GLY A 497 6.34 -28.74 -17.74
N HIS A 498 6.03 -28.52 -19.01
CA HIS A 498 6.09 -29.55 -20.05
C HIS A 498 7.49 -30.19 -20.15
N GLY A 499 7.61 -31.30 -20.83
CA GLY A 499 8.86 -32.03 -21.00
C GLY A 499 8.93 -33.26 -20.11
N ALA A 500 9.88 -33.34 -19.19
CA ALA A 500 10.07 -34.52 -18.33
C ALA A 500 9.04 -34.66 -17.18
N ALA A 501 7.91 -33.94 -17.24
CA ALA A 501 6.93 -33.84 -16.13
C ALA A 501 6.40 -35.21 -15.68
N ASP A 502 5.99 -36.08 -16.63
CA ASP A 502 5.47 -37.42 -16.28
C ASP A 502 6.55 -38.33 -15.66
N ARG A 503 7.81 -38.21 -16.10
CA ARG A 503 8.95 -38.93 -15.51
C ARG A 503 9.21 -38.43 -14.09
N ARG A 504 9.33 -37.12 -13.92
CA ARG A 504 9.56 -36.50 -12.59
C ARG A 504 8.46 -36.87 -11.60
N ALA A 505 7.19 -36.87 -12.03
CA ALA A 505 6.08 -37.23 -11.18
C ALA A 505 6.16 -38.70 -10.72
N ARG A 506 6.44 -39.63 -11.64
CA ARG A 506 6.64 -41.08 -11.28
C ARG A 506 7.86 -41.30 -10.39
N CYS A 507 8.88 -40.45 -10.50
CA CYS A 507 10.03 -40.50 -9.59
C CYS A 507 9.64 -40.04 -8.19
N ALA A 508 8.78 -39.04 -8.06
CA ALA A 508 8.31 -38.55 -6.77
C ALA A 508 7.43 -39.56 -6.03
N SER A 509 6.54 -40.26 -6.75
CA SER A 509 5.67 -41.31 -6.24
C SER A 509 5.24 -42.24 -7.37
N GLU A 510 5.24 -43.56 -7.10
CA GLU A 510 4.69 -44.56 -8.05
C GLU A 510 3.17 -44.37 -8.23
N GLY A 511 2.48 -43.88 -7.19
CA GLY A 511 1.08 -43.54 -7.20
C GLY A 511 0.75 -42.19 -7.82
N ALA A 512 1.77 -41.43 -8.27
CA ALA A 512 1.55 -40.08 -8.83
C ALA A 512 0.56 -40.10 -9.99
N ARG A 513 -0.54 -39.35 -9.84
CA ARG A 513 -1.60 -39.28 -10.84
C ARG A 513 -1.67 -37.89 -11.43
N ARG A 514 -1.64 -37.80 -12.76
CA ARG A 514 -1.89 -36.53 -13.45
C ARG A 514 -3.36 -36.14 -13.30
N ARG A 515 -3.60 -35.01 -12.62
CA ARG A 515 -4.93 -34.49 -12.33
C ARG A 515 -5.39 -33.44 -13.34
N PHE A 516 -4.43 -32.69 -13.91
CA PHE A 516 -4.71 -31.63 -14.85
C PHE A 516 -3.56 -31.42 -15.83
N ALA A 517 -3.90 -30.94 -17.03
CA ALA A 517 -2.93 -30.56 -18.04
C ALA A 517 -3.49 -29.40 -18.88
N SER A 518 -2.72 -28.34 -19.05
CA SER A 518 -3.02 -27.23 -19.94
C SER A 518 -1.72 -26.64 -20.50
N GLY A 519 -1.57 -26.68 -21.81
CA GLY A 519 -0.37 -26.19 -22.50
C GLY A 519 0.92 -26.69 -21.84
N ARG A 520 1.69 -25.76 -21.27
CA ARG A 520 2.96 -26.06 -20.60
C ARG A 520 2.82 -26.63 -19.18
N TYR A 521 1.64 -26.58 -18.55
CA TYR A 521 1.46 -26.97 -17.16
C TYR A 521 0.88 -28.38 -16.99
N ARG A 522 1.39 -29.09 -16.01
CA ARG A 522 0.89 -30.41 -15.58
C ARG A 522 0.80 -30.43 -14.05
N VAL A 523 -0.36 -30.80 -13.52
CA VAL A 523 -0.59 -30.98 -12.08
C VAL A 523 -0.70 -32.46 -11.76
N TYR A 524 0.08 -32.91 -10.80
CA TYR A 524 0.06 -34.29 -10.29
C TYR A 524 -0.27 -34.28 -8.80
N SER A 525 -1.09 -35.24 -8.35
CA SER A 525 -1.20 -35.60 -6.94
C SER A 525 -0.19 -36.71 -6.61
N LEU A 526 0.31 -36.73 -5.38
CA LEU A 526 1.30 -37.68 -4.86
C LEU A 526 0.66 -38.68 -3.87
N ASP A 527 -0.57 -39.07 -4.07
CA ASP A 527 -1.35 -39.97 -3.18
C ASP A 527 -0.65 -41.27 -2.90
#